data_a2378988dc425422d25fd873f0c09425
#
_entry.id   a2378988dc425422d25fd873f0c09425
#
_cell.length_a   1.000
_cell.length_b   1.000
_cell.length_c   1.000
_cell.angle_alpha   90.00
_cell.angle_beta   90.00
_cell.angle_gamma   90.00
#
_symmetry.space_group_name_H-M   'P 1'
#
loop_
_entity.id
_entity.type
_entity.pdbx_description
1 polymer ?
#
loop_
_entity_poly.entity_id
_entity_poly.type
_entity_poly.pdbx_seq_one_letter_code
_entity_poly.pdbx_strand_id
1 'polypeptide(L)'
;MTRELASARWETKVSGLVALTRDWAGPGLPPLSLNPPARLTLLEPADVRAWALRSGHWIEAERVHFFFWKALCPEAAEGSVSVVGPFNDWGRAVDMERWQLRPVCVAGAEGFELAADLAEVLGEADETVFKFLRAGDRWVEPPHDADNVRRDDGNHRNLVVSRRRTDRHVFRFHATDVDPAAVPVRMVYETPELLELGDILASEPLDVLEPAGGFGATVGAHATIFRVFAPRARSVEVIWRPAAGGAAHPLTLKPEGQGAWSAAWPENLSGAHYWLQVAASEDDTGERFGGAHIVDPWARAVVGPRQAAGLVIGPEALLPFDDGFVPPAVEDLVILEGHLRDLLGLADGGPTAGGYRELARYVRSKGNYLRALGVNALELLPCAEFEHAAVDEYHWGYMPVNAFGVANSYASAPGAVAMEEFRDLVRACHEAGLAVIMDVVLNHFGSPNGLGAIDAPYYYRVDPQGRLTNWSGCGNDVRAEAPMFKRLVHAALRHWTEVLGVDGVRLDLAELLGTPLLREIEADFRFRAPHKILIAEPWSFRGHTARDLDHTSWTSWDDAFREFLPAYVRGHAKAADLLHHVAACAFRPSARLRYAQSHDDMAWLDRITERAGGDALDPAPHDILRTRLMHVV
;
A
#
# COMPACT_ATOMS: atom_id res chain seq x y z
N MET A 1 24.34 -8.20 -29.70
CA MET A 1 25.44 -8.61 -28.81
C MET A 1 24.82 -9.47 -27.73
N THR A 2 25.41 -10.60 -27.41
CA THR A 2 24.93 -11.45 -26.32
C THR A 2 25.23 -10.74 -25.00
N ARG A 3 24.22 -10.54 -24.15
CA ARG A 3 24.36 -9.99 -22.80
C ARG A 3 25.18 -10.98 -21.96
N GLU A 4 26.09 -10.49 -21.14
CA GLU A 4 26.92 -11.30 -20.23
C GLU A 4 26.44 -11.20 -18.80
N LEU A 5 25.98 -10.02 -18.38
CA LEU A 5 25.41 -9.79 -17.05
C LEU A 5 23.91 -10.15 -17.07
N ALA A 6 23.50 -11.15 -16.31
CA ALA A 6 22.11 -11.56 -16.20
C ALA A 6 21.36 -10.69 -15.16
N SER A 7 21.87 -10.66 -13.92
CA SER A 7 21.26 -9.89 -12.84
C SER A 7 22.25 -9.66 -11.70
N ALA A 8 21.93 -8.72 -10.81
CA ALA A 8 22.62 -8.54 -9.54
C ALA A 8 21.63 -8.11 -8.47
N ARG A 9 21.88 -8.50 -7.20
CA ARG A 9 21.03 -8.06 -6.07
C ARG A 9 21.84 -7.96 -4.78
N TRP A 10 21.44 -7.03 -3.92
CA TRP A 10 21.93 -6.94 -2.56
C TRP A 10 21.27 -8.01 -1.67
N GLU A 11 22.05 -8.65 -0.82
CA GLU A 11 21.56 -9.49 0.29
C GLU A 11 21.67 -8.73 1.63
N THR A 12 22.65 -7.87 1.73
CA THR A 12 22.89 -6.97 2.87
C THR A 12 23.31 -5.59 2.35
N LYS A 13 23.56 -4.65 3.24
CA LYS A 13 24.10 -3.32 2.87
C LYS A 13 25.44 -3.34 2.14
N VAL A 14 26.22 -4.41 2.34
CA VAL A 14 27.60 -4.49 1.87
C VAL A 14 27.90 -5.74 1.04
N SER A 15 26.97 -6.65 0.90
CA SER A 15 27.17 -7.87 0.13
C SER A 15 25.93 -8.25 -0.68
N GLY A 16 26.15 -9.00 -1.76
CA GLY A 16 25.08 -9.45 -2.63
C GLY A 16 25.52 -10.56 -3.57
N LEU A 17 24.64 -10.93 -4.47
CA LEU A 17 24.86 -11.91 -5.52
C LEU A 17 24.79 -11.23 -6.89
N VAL A 18 25.67 -11.69 -7.80
CA VAL A 18 25.64 -11.33 -9.21
C VAL A 18 25.61 -12.61 -10.05
N ALA A 19 24.75 -12.65 -11.04
CA ALA A 19 24.63 -13.76 -11.97
C ALA A 19 25.02 -13.35 -13.40
N LEU A 20 25.74 -14.24 -14.08
CA LEU A 20 26.08 -14.12 -15.49
C LEU A 20 25.10 -14.94 -16.35
N THR A 21 25.02 -14.65 -17.62
CA THR A 21 24.17 -15.38 -18.57
C THR A 21 24.75 -16.77 -18.93
N ARG A 22 26.00 -17.05 -18.57
CA ARG A 22 26.69 -18.33 -18.71
C ARG A 22 27.78 -18.49 -17.66
N ASP A 23 28.28 -19.71 -17.50
CA ASP A 23 29.42 -19.98 -16.64
C ASP A 23 30.67 -19.20 -17.10
N TRP A 24 31.36 -18.61 -16.12
CA TRP A 24 32.60 -17.89 -16.37
C TRP A 24 33.73 -18.86 -16.76
N ALA A 25 34.19 -18.76 -18.00
CA ALA A 25 35.26 -19.60 -18.55
C ALA A 25 36.64 -18.95 -18.45
N GLY A 26 36.76 -17.69 -18.10
CA GLY A 26 38.02 -16.96 -18.01
C GLY A 26 38.85 -17.33 -16.77
N PRO A 27 40.14 -16.99 -16.77
CA PRO A 27 40.98 -17.17 -15.57
C PRO A 27 40.52 -16.22 -14.44
N GLY A 28 40.53 -16.71 -13.20
CA GLY A 28 40.16 -15.93 -12.03
C GLY A 28 38.66 -15.59 -11.97
N LEU A 29 38.36 -14.40 -11.56
CA LEU A 29 37.00 -13.87 -11.37
C LEU A 29 36.57 -13.05 -12.59
N PRO A 30 35.25 -12.92 -12.86
CA PRO A 30 34.75 -12.08 -13.95
C PRO A 30 35.11 -10.59 -13.75
N PRO A 31 35.25 -9.82 -14.84
CA PRO A 31 35.66 -8.42 -14.80
C PRO A 31 34.49 -7.52 -14.40
N LEU A 32 34.17 -7.53 -13.11
CA LEU A 32 33.07 -6.77 -12.54
C LEU A 32 33.59 -5.61 -11.71
N SER A 33 32.86 -4.49 -11.77
CA SER A 33 33.08 -3.29 -10.98
C SER A 33 31.75 -2.63 -10.60
N LEU A 34 31.81 -1.50 -9.89
CA LEU A 34 30.61 -0.76 -9.47
C LEU A 34 30.57 0.64 -10.09
N ASN A 35 29.38 1.12 -10.35
CA ASN A 35 29.09 2.51 -10.73
C ASN A 35 28.01 3.10 -9.81
N PRO A 36 28.30 4.14 -8.99
CA PRO A 36 29.58 4.86 -8.90
C PRO A 36 30.74 3.95 -8.46
N PRO A 37 31.99 4.32 -8.81
CA PRO A 37 33.17 3.53 -8.45
C PRO A 37 33.30 3.34 -6.93
N ALA A 38 33.42 2.10 -6.53
CA ALA A 38 33.61 1.70 -5.13
C ALA A 38 34.46 0.43 -5.07
N ARG A 39 34.97 0.11 -3.91
CA ARG A 39 35.80 -1.08 -3.74
C ARG A 39 34.92 -2.32 -3.75
N LEU A 40 35.01 -3.08 -4.83
CA LEU A 40 34.34 -4.36 -5.01
C LEU A 40 35.32 -5.50 -4.75
N THR A 41 34.94 -6.43 -3.90
CA THR A 41 35.60 -7.71 -3.73
C THR A 41 34.65 -8.81 -4.18
N LEU A 42 35.02 -9.50 -5.23
CA LEU A 42 34.35 -10.73 -5.63
C LEU A 42 34.92 -11.87 -4.81
N LEU A 43 34.04 -12.57 -4.14
CA LEU A 43 34.37 -13.79 -3.43
C LEU A 43 34.22 -14.98 -4.40
N GLU A 44 34.49 -16.17 -3.93
CA GLU A 44 34.36 -17.42 -4.70
C GLU A 44 32.96 -17.56 -5.32
N PRO A 45 32.79 -18.42 -6.36
CA PRO A 45 31.47 -18.74 -6.88
C PRO A 45 30.49 -19.04 -5.74
N ALA A 46 29.33 -18.44 -5.78
CA ALA A 46 28.30 -18.64 -4.75
C ALA A 46 27.64 -20.01 -4.93
N ASP A 47 27.09 -20.57 -3.84
CA ASP A 47 26.24 -21.76 -3.94
C ASP A 47 25.04 -21.46 -4.85
N VAL A 48 25.00 -22.11 -6.01
CA VAL A 48 23.93 -21.93 -7.01
C VAL A 48 22.53 -22.25 -6.47
N ARG A 49 22.43 -23.02 -5.38
CA ARG A 49 21.16 -23.31 -4.70
C ARG A 49 20.54 -22.05 -4.10
N ALA A 50 21.33 -21.08 -3.67
CA ALA A 50 20.83 -19.79 -3.22
C ALA A 50 20.11 -19.01 -4.35
N TRP A 51 20.53 -19.27 -5.60
CA TRP A 51 19.90 -18.67 -6.78
C TRP A 51 18.65 -19.43 -7.26
N ALA A 52 18.54 -20.73 -6.91
CA ALA A 52 17.43 -21.59 -7.30
C ALA A 52 16.06 -21.10 -6.81
N LEU A 53 16.01 -20.30 -5.75
CA LEU A 53 14.79 -19.62 -5.30
C LEU A 53 14.15 -18.75 -6.39
N ARG A 54 14.96 -18.25 -7.31
CA ARG A 54 14.52 -17.40 -8.42
C ARG A 54 14.51 -18.16 -9.75
N SER A 55 15.59 -18.88 -10.04
CA SER A 55 15.75 -19.62 -11.29
C SER A 55 14.92 -20.91 -11.36
N GLY A 56 14.39 -21.39 -10.24
CA GLY A 56 13.60 -22.61 -10.15
C GLY A 56 14.39 -23.90 -10.38
N HIS A 57 15.72 -23.83 -10.52
CA HIS A 57 16.57 -25.02 -10.73
C HIS A 57 18.04 -24.72 -10.44
N TRP A 58 18.82 -25.79 -10.30
CA TRP A 58 20.29 -25.81 -10.45
C TRP A 58 20.73 -27.11 -11.12
N ILE A 59 21.96 -27.13 -11.60
CA ILE A 59 22.57 -28.32 -12.19
C ILE A 59 23.72 -28.80 -11.32
N GLU A 60 23.71 -30.06 -10.97
CA GLU A 60 24.77 -30.72 -10.17
C GLU A 60 24.99 -32.14 -10.67
N ALA A 61 26.25 -32.50 -10.95
CA ALA A 61 26.66 -33.86 -11.38
C ALA A 61 25.78 -34.46 -12.50
N GLU A 62 25.59 -33.74 -13.61
CA GLU A 62 24.80 -34.15 -14.77
C GLU A 62 23.31 -34.36 -14.47
N ARG A 63 22.83 -33.81 -13.36
CA ARG A 63 21.42 -33.81 -13.02
C ARG A 63 20.91 -32.37 -12.90
N VAL A 64 19.69 -32.15 -13.34
CA VAL A 64 18.97 -30.93 -13.09
C VAL A 64 18.05 -31.14 -11.88
N HIS A 65 18.18 -30.27 -10.90
CA HIS A 65 17.33 -30.21 -9.70
C HIS A 65 16.33 -29.09 -9.91
N PHE A 66 15.08 -29.42 -10.13
CA PHE A 66 13.98 -28.45 -10.20
C PHE A 66 13.51 -28.13 -8.78
N PHE A 67 13.49 -26.87 -8.44
CA PHE A 67 13.09 -26.42 -7.11
C PHE A 67 11.92 -25.46 -7.19
N PHE A 68 10.80 -25.87 -6.62
CA PHE A 68 9.64 -25.02 -6.42
C PHE A 68 9.69 -24.36 -5.06
N TRP A 69 9.92 -23.05 -5.04
CA TRP A 69 9.90 -22.29 -3.81
C TRP A 69 8.45 -22.16 -3.27
N LYS A 70 8.21 -22.62 -2.03
CA LYS A 70 6.85 -22.66 -1.43
C LYS A 70 6.21 -21.29 -1.30
N ALA A 71 6.99 -20.20 -1.19
CA ALA A 71 6.45 -18.84 -1.16
C ALA A 71 5.72 -18.44 -2.46
N LEU A 72 5.99 -19.10 -3.60
CA LEU A 72 5.23 -18.91 -4.84
C LEU A 72 3.79 -19.41 -4.73
N CYS A 73 3.53 -20.32 -3.80
CA CYS A 73 2.21 -20.84 -3.51
C CYS A 73 2.21 -21.49 -2.12
N PRO A 74 1.94 -20.71 -1.06
CA PRO A 74 2.03 -21.17 0.33
C PRO A 74 1.12 -22.36 0.67
N GLU A 75 0.00 -22.50 -0.06
CA GLU A 75 -0.96 -23.60 0.12
C GLU A 75 -0.58 -24.89 -0.63
N ALA A 76 0.57 -24.93 -1.33
CA ALA A 76 1.02 -26.14 -2.00
C ALA A 76 1.34 -27.26 -1.00
N ALA A 77 0.76 -28.45 -1.21
CA ALA A 77 0.97 -29.64 -0.41
C ALA A 77 1.89 -30.64 -1.15
N GLU A 78 2.38 -31.62 -0.42
CA GLU A 78 3.15 -32.72 -1.01
C GLU A 78 2.35 -33.44 -2.10
N GLY A 79 3.01 -33.73 -3.23
CA GLY A 79 2.40 -34.37 -4.39
C GLY A 79 1.46 -33.48 -5.22
N SER A 80 1.36 -32.18 -4.86
CA SER A 80 0.50 -31.23 -5.59
C SER A 80 1.24 -30.38 -6.63
N VAL A 81 2.55 -30.49 -6.75
CA VAL A 81 3.39 -29.69 -7.67
C VAL A 81 4.18 -30.61 -8.59
N SER A 82 4.10 -30.36 -9.89
CA SER A 82 4.89 -31.03 -10.92
C SER A 82 5.69 -30.04 -11.73
N VAL A 83 6.84 -30.45 -12.25
CA VAL A 83 7.58 -29.70 -13.27
C VAL A 83 7.13 -30.16 -14.66
N VAL A 84 6.94 -29.21 -15.56
CA VAL A 84 6.48 -29.48 -16.92
C VAL A 84 7.27 -28.66 -17.95
N GLY A 85 7.43 -29.23 -19.13
CA GLY A 85 8.16 -28.64 -20.24
C GLY A 85 8.09 -29.50 -21.48
N PRO A 86 8.81 -29.17 -22.56
CA PRO A 86 8.87 -30.01 -23.76
C PRO A 86 9.27 -31.44 -23.49
N PHE A 87 10.11 -31.69 -22.47
CA PHE A 87 10.63 -33.01 -22.10
C PHE A 87 9.57 -33.99 -21.57
N ASN A 88 8.39 -33.50 -21.22
CA ASN A 88 7.24 -34.33 -20.80
C ASN A 88 5.92 -33.87 -21.44
N ASP A 89 5.99 -33.33 -22.64
CA ASP A 89 4.85 -32.82 -23.41
C ASP A 89 3.93 -31.88 -22.58
N TRP A 90 4.55 -31.00 -21.83
CA TRP A 90 3.85 -30.00 -20.98
C TRP A 90 2.81 -30.63 -20.03
N GLY A 91 3.17 -31.76 -19.44
CA GLY A 91 2.31 -32.45 -18.47
C GLY A 91 1.28 -33.41 -19.08
N ARG A 92 1.37 -33.70 -20.37
CA ARG A 92 0.49 -34.66 -21.07
C ARG A 92 1.09 -36.06 -21.16
N ALA A 93 2.37 -36.25 -20.76
CA ALA A 93 3.02 -37.54 -20.75
C ALA A 93 2.26 -38.54 -19.84
N VAL A 94 2.26 -39.80 -20.20
CA VAL A 94 1.55 -40.89 -19.50
C VAL A 94 2.11 -41.10 -18.08
N ASP A 95 3.35 -40.68 -17.82
CA ASP A 95 4.11 -40.95 -16.60
C ASP A 95 4.39 -39.67 -15.78
N MET A 96 3.34 -38.91 -15.52
CA MET A 96 3.47 -37.64 -14.81
C MET A 96 3.82 -37.77 -13.32
N GLU A 97 3.57 -38.92 -12.70
CA GLU A 97 3.91 -39.13 -11.28
C GLU A 97 5.42 -38.96 -11.01
N ARG A 98 6.27 -39.33 -11.94
CA ARG A 98 7.73 -39.18 -11.83
C ARG A 98 8.21 -37.72 -11.89
N TRP A 99 7.37 -36.81 -12.39
CA TRP A 99 7.67 -35.38 -12.49
C TRP A 99 7.11 -34.56 -11.31
N GLN A 100 6.56 -35.24 -10.29
CA GLN A 100 6.10 -34.62 -9.06
C GLN A 100 7.28 -34.29 -8.13
N LEU A 101 7.25 -33.09 -7.56
CA LEU A 101 8.25 -32.62 -6.63
C LEU A 101 7.93 -33.06 -5.20
N ARG A 102 8.98 -33.25 -4.38
CA ARG A 102 8.88 -33.66 -2.97
C ARG A 102 9.36 -32.57 -2.02
N PRO A 103 8.81 -32.48 -0.80
CA PRO A 103 9.21 -31.49 0.17
C PRO A 103 10.70 -31.51 0.47
N VAL A 104 11.32 -30.34 0.54
CA VAL A 104 12.73 -30.14 0.84
C VAL A 104 12.97 -28.74 1.40
N CYS A 105 14.10 -28.53 2.08
CA CYS A 105 14.60 -27.22 2.44
C CYS A 105 15.93 -26.97 1.70
N VAL A 106 15.97 -25.94 0.87
CA VAL A 106 17.15 -25.56 0.07
C VAL A 106 17.55 -24.13 0.42
N ALA A 107 18.83 -23.93 0.73
CA ALA A 107 19.36 -22.61 1.12
C ALA A 107 18.54 -21.89 2.21
N GLY A 108 17.98 -22.64 3.15
CA GLY A 108 17.14 -22.10 4.24
C GLY A 108 15.67 -21.82 3.86
N ALA A 109 15.26 -22.09 2.63
CA ALA A 109 13.90 -21.89 2.15
C ALA A 109 13.14 -23.22 2.02
N GLU A 110 11.90 -23.26 2.51
CA GLU A 110 11.00 -24.40 2.31
C GLU A 110 10.52 -24.44 0.84
N GLY A 111 10.44 -25.65 0.30
CA GLY A 111 9.97 -25.87 -1.06
C GLY A 111 9.78 -27.33 -1.41
N PHE A 112 9.77 -27.61 -2.70
CA PHE A 112 9.65 -28.96 -3.25
C PHE A 112 10.71 -29.14 -4.34
N GLU A 113 11.33 -30.33 -4.41
CA GLU A 113 12.42 -30.65 -5.33
C GLU A 113 12.13 -31.91 -6.12
N LEU A 114 12.64 -31.93 -7.35
CA LEU A 114 12.80 -33.12 -8.19
C LEU A 114 14.15 -33.07 -8.90
N ALA A 115 14.94 -34.14 -8.78
CA ALA A 115 16.17 -34.30 -9.55
C ALA A 115 15.93 -35.25 -10.75
N ALA A 116 16.25 -34.78 -11.97
CA ALA A 116 16.14 -35.55 -13.21
C ALA A 116 17.50 -35.55 -13.95
N ASP A 117 17.70 -36.52 -14.85
CA ASP A 117 18.92 -36.56 -15.67
C ASP A 117 18.93 -35.39 -16.67
N LEU A 118 20.04 -34.66 -16.73
CA LEU A 118 20.19 -33.52 -17.63
C LEU A 118 19.98 -33.89 -19.10
N ALA A 119 20.43 -35.09 -19.49
CA ALA A 119 20.24 -35.61 -20.85
C ALA A 119 18.75 -35.88 -21.15
N GLU A 120 17.98 -36.31 -20.17
CA GLU A 120 16.53 -36.51 -20.33
C GLU A 120 15.77 -35.19 -20.51
N VAL A 121 16.18 -34.17 -19.78
CA VAL A 121 15.51 -32.84 -19.80
C VAL A 121 15.88 -32.05 -21.05
N LEU A 122 17.14 -32.05 -21.45
CA LEU A 122 17.67 -31.25 -22.56
C LEU A 122 17.78 -31.99 -23.87
N GLY A 123 17.90 -33.33 -23.87
CA GLY A 123 18.26 -34.08 -25.06
C GLY A 123 19.61 -33.59 -25.65
N GLU A 124 19.62 -33.26 -26.93
CA GLU A 124 20.79 -32.67 -27.62
C GLU A 124 20.80 -31.12 -27.55
N ALA A 125 19.77 -30.48 -26.99
CA ALA A 125 19.67 -29.02 -26.94
C ALA A 125 20.58 -28.42 -25.87
N ASP A 126 21.08 -27.21 -26.12
CA ASP A 126 21.81 -26.43 -25.11
C ASP A 126 20.91 -25.95 -23.98
N GLU A 127 19.63 -25.75 -24.27
CA GLU A 127 18.66 -25.21 -23.30
C GLU A 127 17.21 -25.64 -23.61
N THR A 128 16.38 -25.66 -22.59
CA THR A 128 14.94 -25.89 -22.72
C THR A 128 14.18 -25.01 -21.74
N VAL A 129 12.88 -24.87 -21.97
CA VAL A 129 11.99 -24.14 -21.06
C VAL A 129 11.22 -25.09 -20.15
N PHE A 130 10.84 -24.58 -18.97
CA PHE A 130 9.98 -25.31 -18.03
C PHE A 130 9.10 -24.38 -17.24
N LYS A 131 8.09 -24.94 -16.59
CA LYS A 131 7.20 -24.24 -15.66
C LYS A 131 6.72 -25.20 -14.57
N PHE A 132 6.22 -24.68 -13.47
CA PHE A 132 5.58 -25.50 -12.45
C PHE A 132 4.07 -25.53 -12.67
N LEU A 133 3.49 -26.72 -12.47
CA LEU A 133 2.06 -26.97 -12.58
C LEU A 133 1.55 -27.53 -11.24
N ARG A 134 0.47 -26.95 -10.74
CA ARG A 134 -0.23 -27.43 -9.55
C ARG A 134 -1.40 -28.33 -9.91
N ALA A 135 -1.82 -29.16 -8.97
CA ALA A 135 -3.05 -29.95 -9.07
C ALA A 135 -4.23 -29.10 -9.54
N GLY A 136 -5.02 -29.61 -10.50
CA GLY A 136 -6.11 -28.88 -11.14
C GLY A 136 -5.69 -27.93 -12.26
N ASP A 137 -4.58 -28.24 -12.94
CA ASP A 137 -4.03 -27.54 -14.13
C ASP A 137 -3.76 -26.05 -13.89
N ARG A 138 -3.31 -25.72 -12.69
CA ARG A 138 -2.97 -24.34 -12.31
C ARG A 138 -1.50 -24.07 -12.55
N TRP A 139 -1.19 -23.25 -13.55
CA TRP A 139 0.15 -22.78 -13.86
C TRP A 139 0.69 -21.83 -12.78
N VAL A 140 1.96 -22.02 -12.40
CA VAL A 140 2.64 -21.10 -11.48
C VAL A 140 3.57 -20.20 -12.30
N GLU A 141 3.36 -18.89 -12.16
CA GLU A 141 4.23 -17.91 -12.83
C GLU A 141 5.61 -17.88 -12.16
N PRO A 142 6.69 -17.74 -12.96
CA PRO A 142 8.04 -17.53 -12.43
C PRO A 142 8.13 -16.29 -11.53
N PRO A 143 9.07 -16.25 -10.56
CA PRO A 143 9.39 -15.03 -9.83
C PRO A 143 9.65 -13.86 -10.80
N HIS A 144 9.25 -12.65 -10.41
CA HIS A 144 9.41 -11.47 -11.26
C HIS A 144 10.89 -11.15 -11.55
N ASP A 145 11.76 -11.42 -10.56
CA ASP A 145 13.20 -11.20 -10.57
C ASP A 145 14.01 -12.43 -11.02
N ALA A 146 13.35 -13.43 -11.62
CA ALA A 146 14.04 -14.57 -12.21
C ALA A 146 14.80 -14.15 -13.48
N ASP A 147 16.09 -14.42 -13.52
CA ASP A 147 17.00 -14.00 -14.58
C ASP A 147 17.10 -14.99 -15.77
N ASN A 148 16.45 -16.13 -15.66
CA ASN A 148 16.40 -17.21 -16.65
C ASN A 148 15.02 -17.34 -17.29
N VAL A 149 14.31 -16.24 -17.51
CA VAL A 149 12.96 -16.24 -18.10
C VAL A 149 13.02 -16.06 -19.61
N ARG A 150 12.24 -16.88 -20.33
CA ARG A 150 11.93 -16.71 -21.76
C ARG A 150 10.42 -16.57 -21.95
N ARG A 151 10.01 -15.61 -22.77
CA ARG A 151 8.61 -15.49 -23.19
C ARG A 151 8.36 -16.30 -24.44
N ASP A 152 7.24 -17.01 -24.48
CA ASP A 152 6.78 -17.70 -25.68
C ASP A 152 5.94 -16.78 -26.59
N ASP A 153 5.48 -17.31 -27.72
CA ASP A 153 4.69 -16.56 -28.71
C ASP A 153 3.34 -16.06 -28.14
N GLY A 154 2.85 -16.69 -27.07
CA GLY A 154 1.67 -16.26 -26.30
C GLY A 154 1.99 -15.24 -25.20
N ASN A 155 3.23 -14.75 -25.13
CA ASN A 155 3.75 -13.86 -24.10
C ASN A 155 3.77 -14.47 -22.67
N HIS A 156 3.65 -15.80 -22.53
CA HIS A 156 3.77 -16.47 -21.25
C HIS A 156 5.25 -16.56 -20.82
N ARG A 157 5.50 -16.31 -19.54
CA ARG A 157 6.83 -16.41 -18.94
C ARG A 157 7.12 -17.86 -18.59
N ASN A 158 8.25 -18.40 -19.06
CA ASN A 158 8.73 -19.73 -18.74
C ASN A 158 10.17 -19.65 -18.25
N LEU A 159 10.54 -20.48 -17.27
CA LEU A 159 11.91 -20.61 -16.79
C LEU A 159 12.76 -21.40 -17.81
N VAL A 160 14.06 -21.17 -17.83
CA VAL A 160 14.99 -21.82 -18.75
C VAL A 160 16.01 -22.63 -17.97
N VAL A 161 16.21 -23.91 -18.35
CA VAL A 161 17.37 -24.71 -17.99
C VAL A 161 18.39 -24.60 -19.11
N SER A 162 19.65 -24.32 -18.79
CA SER A 162 20.74 -24.19 -19.80
C SER A 162 22.01 -24.92 -19.35
N ARG A 163 22.63 -25.69 -20.27
CA ARG A 163 23.96 -26.31 -20.08
C ARG A 163 25.07 -25.29 -19.84
N ARG A 164 24.82 -24.01 -20.16
CA ARG A 164 25.79 -22.92 -20.03
C ARG A 164 25.84 -22.33 -18.64
N ARG A 165 24.90 -22.72 -17.75
CA ARG A 165 24.75 -22.18 -16.38
C ARG A 165 24.70 -23.35 -15.40
N THR A 166 25.87 -23.83 -14.97
CA THR A 166 25.99 -24.99 -14.09
C THR A 166 26.42 -24.57 -12.68
N ASP A 167 27.67 -24.16 -12.49
CA ASP A 167 28.24 -23.90 -11.15
C ASP A 167 29.06 -22.61 -11.06
N ARG A 168 29.43 -21.98 -12.18
CA ARG A 168 30.30 -20.79 -12.20
C ARG A 168 29.65 -19.55 -12.81
N HIS A 169 28.35 -19.42 -12.73
CA HIS A 169 27.63 -18.24 -13.21
C HIS A 169 27.13 -17.30 -12.10
N VAL A 170 27.15 -17.73 -10.83
CA VAL A 170 26.73 -16.92 -9.69
C VAL A 170 27.92 -16.64 -8.79
N PHE A 171 28.12 -15.37 -8.45
CA PHE A 171 29.21 -14.91 -7.59
C PHE A 171 28.67 -14.07 -6.45
N ARG A 172 29.22 -14.29 -5.27
CA ARG A 172 29.00 -13.39 -4.13
C ARG A 172 29.95 -12.21 -4.23
N PHE A 173 29.43 -11.01 -4.05
CA PHE A 173 30.25 -9.82 -3.97
C PHE A 173 30.15 -9.16 -2.59
N HIS A 174 31.20 -8.43 -2.23
CA HIS A 174 31.25 -7.54 -1.08
C HIS A 174 31.72 -6.16 -1.55
N ALA A 175 30.97 -5.11 -1.21
CA ALA A 175 31.29 -3.75 -1.59
C ALA A 175 31.56 -2.93 -0.35
N THR A 176 32.68 -2.20 -0.35
CA THR A 176 33.02 -1.21 0.67
C THR A 176 33.10 0.16 0.03
N ASP A 177 33.00 1.22 0.84
CA ASP A 177 33.05 2.61 0.38
C ASP A 177 31.88 3.01 -0.54
N VAL A 178 30.79 2.24 -0.47
CA VAL A 178 29.52 2.56 -1.12
C VAL A 178 28.39 2.37 -0.12
N ASP A 179 27.47 3.32 -0.12
CA ASP A 179 26.20 3.18 0.58
C ASP A 179 25.10 3.02 -0.50
N PRO A 180 24.58 1.79 -0.71
CA PRO A 180 23.51 1.56 -1.67
C PRO A 180 22.23 2.32 -1.32
N ALA A 181 22.16 2.82 -0.10
CA ALA A 181 21.11 3.69 0.38
C ALA A 181 21.29 5.15 -0.03
N ALA A 182 22.52 5.56 -0.31
CA ALA A 182 22.84 6.95 -0.65
C ALA A 182 22.70 7.23 -2.15
N VAL A 183 23.06 6.26 -3.00
CA VAL A 183 23.11 6.39 -4.46
C VAL A 183 22.73 5.09 -5.12
N PRO A 184 21.97 5.10 -6.22
CA PRO A 184 21.76 3.90 -7.02
C PRO A 184 23.10 3.32 -7.48
N VAL A 185 23.36 2.06 -7.14
CA VAL A 185 24.61 1.37 -7.47
C VAL A 185 24.34 0.37 -8.57
N ARG A 186 25.20 0.37 -9.58
CA ARG A 186 25.12 -0.56 -10.69
C ARG A 186 26.30 -1.52 -10.70
N MET A 187 26.06 -2.75 -11.09
CA MET A 187 27.10 -3.70 -11.47
C MET A 187 27.55 -3.38 -12.89
N VAL A 188 28.84 -3.31 -13.10
CA VAL A 188 29.47 -3.08 -14.39
C VAL A 188 30.23 -4.34 -14.80
N TYR A 189 29.94 -4.86 -15.96
CA TYR A 189 30.74 -5.89 -16.63
C TYR A 189 31.49 -5.23 -17.77
N GLU A 190 32.83 -5.23 -17.74
CA GLU A 190 33.65 -4.50 -18.69
C GLU A 190 34.79 -5.35 -19.22
N THR A 191 34.82 -5.50 -20.54
CA THR A 191 35.96 -6.06 -21.31
C THR A 191 36.36 -5.04 -22.37
N PRO A 192 37.50 -5.22 -23.06
CA PRO A 192 37.88 -4.33 -24.17
C PRO A 192 36.83 -4.19 -25.28
N GLU A 193 35.96 -5.20 -25.43
CA GLU A 193 34.97 -5.27 -26.51
C GLU A 193 33.53 -4.98 -26.02
N LEU A 194 33.28 -5.01 -24.70
CA LEU A 194 31.92 -4.97 -24.15
C LEU A 194 31.87 -4.18 -22.82
N LEU A 195 30.94 -3.24 -22.75
CA LEU A 195 30.57 -2.56 -21.52
C LEU A 195 29.07 -2.79 -21.27
N GLU A 196 28.74 -3.43 -20.15
CA GLU A 196 27.35 -3.61 -19.68
C GLU A 196 27.18 -3.00 -18.30
N LEU A 197 26.01 -2.40 -18.08
CA LEU A 197 25.57 -1.90 -16.78
C LEU A 197 24.27 -2.58 -16.40
N GLY A 198 24.25 -3.22 -15.24
CA GLY A 198 23.06 -3.80 -14.65
C GLY A 198 22.73 -3.13 -13.31
N ASP A 199 21.47 -2.84 -13.08
CA ASP A 199 21.03 -2.35 -11.78
C ASP A 199 21.16 -3.46 -10.74
N ILE A 200 21.62 -3.12 -9.53
CA ILE A 200 21.67 -4.07 -8.42
C ILE A 200 20.33 -3.96 -7.69
N LEU A 201 19.51 -4.98 -7.81
CA LEU A 201 18.21 -5.04 -7.15
C LEU A 201 18.41 -5.03 -5.63
N ALA A 202 17.69 -4.18 -4.94
CA ALA A 202 17.76 -4.07 -3.50
C ALA A 202 16.33 -4.11 -2.93
N SER A 203 16.02 -5.15 -2.16
CA SER A 203 14.78 -5.20 -1.39
C SER A 203 15.03 -4.83 0.07
N GLU A 204 15.88 -5.55 0.76
CA GLU A 204 16.12 -5.36 2.20
C GLU A 204 16.93 -4.11 2.57
N PRO A 205 17.99 -3.69 1.85
CA PRO A 205 18.74 -2.49 2.21
C PRO A 205 17.90 -1.22 2.27
N LEU A 206 16.80 -1.14 1.51
CA LEU A 206 15.91 0.02 1.50
C LEU A 206 15.08 0.16 2.78
N ASP A 207 14.87 -0.92 3.54
CA ASP A 207 14.11 -0.92 4.79
C ASP A 207 14.84 -0.26 5.96
N VAL A 208 16.10 0.06 5.77
CA VAL A 208 16.90 0.81 6.75
C VAL A 208 17.00 2.30 6.42
N LEU A 209 16.38 2.74 5.30
CA LEU A 209 16.40 4.13 4.88
C LEU A 209 15.38 4.94 5.68
N GLU A 210 15.89 5.84 6.48
CA GLU A 210 15.07 6.74 7.29
C GLU A 210 15.72 8.15 7.34
N PRO A 211 15.70 8.87 6.18
CA PRO A 211 16.32 10.20 6.12
C PRO A 211 15.58 11.18 7.04
N ALA A 212 16.32 11.88 7.89
CA ALA A 212 15.76 12.88 8.82
C ALA A 212 15.10 14.07 8.10
N GLY A 213 14.27 14.87 8.77
CA GLY A 213 13.66 16.11 8.26
C GLY A 213 12.31 15.92 7.54
N GLY A 214 11.66 17.01 7.14
CA GLY A 214 10.35 17.00 6.46
C GLY A 214 10.45 16.64 4.99
N PHE A 215 9.33 16.23 4.39
CA PHE A 215 9.17 15.96 2.96
C PHE A 215 8.04 16.80 2.38
N GLY A 216 8.00 16.88 1.04
CA GLY A 216 7.10 17.75 0.31
C GLY A 216 7.70 19.14 0.08
N ALA A 217 6.84 20.11 -0.22
CA ALA A 217 7.22 21.50 -0.36
C ALA A 217 7.15 22.21 1.00
N THR A 218 8.25 22.83 1.40
CA THR A 218 8.34 23.63 2.63
C THR A 218 8.69 25.08 2.28
N VAL A 219 7.82 26.01 2.66
CA VAL A 219 7.98 27.43 2.39
C VAL A 219 8.68 28.11 3.55
N GLY A 220 9.83 28.75 3.24
CA GLY A 220 10.53 29.67 4.13
C GLY A 220 10.34 31.13 3.73
N ALA A 221 10.96 32.04 4.48
CA ALA A 221 10.84 33.47 4.25
C ALA A 221 11.37 33.92 2.86
N HIS A 222 12.40 33.26 2.35
CA HIS A 222 13.12 33.65 1.12
C HIS A 222 13.29 32.50 0.12
N ALA A 223 12.80 31.31 0.42
CA ALA A 223 12.97 30.15 -0.44
C ALA A 223 11.85 29.14 -0.20
N THR A 224 11.59 28.31 -1.21
CA THR A 224 10.77 27.10 -1.10
C THR A 224 11.67 25.89 -1.31
N ILE A 225 11.70 24.98 -0.34
CA ILE A 225 12.47 23.73 -0.38
C ILE A 225 11.55 22.61 -0.80
N PHE A 226 11.93 21.89 -1.83
CA PHE A 226 11.28 20.64 -2.23
C PHE A 226 12.14 19.45 -1.80
N ARG A 227 11.53 18.47 -1.17
CA ARG A 227 12.23 17.28 -0.70
C ARG A 227 11.41 16.04 -0.94
N VAL A 228 12.00 15.04 -1.61
CA VAL A 228 11.32 13.84 -2.09
C VAL A 228 12.09 12.61 -1.64
N PHE A 229 11.39 11.55 -1.24
CA PHE A 229 11.98 10.23 -1.03
C PHE A 229 11.75 9.37 -2.27
N ALA A 230 12.82 9.08 -3.00
CA ALA A 230 12.83 8.29 -4.21
C ALA A 230 14.12 7.44 -4.25
N PRO A 231 14.17 6.32 -3.48
CA PRO A 231 15.42 5.62 -3.19
C PRO A 231 16.04 4.94 -4.40
N ARG A 232 15.25 4.58 -5.42
CA ARG A 232 15.75 3.96 -6.67
C ARG A 232 15.78 4.90 -7.86
N ALA A 233 15.50 6.19 -7.64
CA ALA A 233 15.55 7.17 -8.70
C ALA A 233 16.99 7.44 -9.17
N ARG A 234 17.16 7.66 -10.47
CA ARG A 234 18.40 8.12 -11.10
C ARG A 234 18.46 9.64 -11.20
N SER A 235 17.29 10.27 -11.35
CA SER A 235 17.12 11.71 -11.28
C SER A 235 15.72 12.05 -10.80
N VAL A 236 15.62 13.17 -10.11
CA VAL A 236 14.35 13.74 -9.64
C VAL A 236 14.33 15.21 -10.02
N GLU A 237 13.25 15.64 -10.67
CA GLU A 237 12.97 17.03 -10.94
C GLU A 237 11.61 17.42 -10.37
N VAL A 238 11.51 18.61 -9.83
CA VAL A 238 10.25 19.28 -9.55
C VAL A 238 9.95 20.23 -10.70
N ILE A 239 8.75 20.11 -11.25
CA ILE A 239 8.23 21.09 -12.18
C ILE A 239 7.19 21.91 -11.44
N TRP A 240 7.35 23.22 -11.37
CA TRP A 240 6.37 24.09 -10.74
C TRP A 240 5.87 25.17 -11.69
N ARG A 241 4.67 25.69 -11.45
CA ARG A 241 4.08 26.80 -12.17
C ARG A 241 3.24 27.67 -11.23
N PRO A 242 3.10 28.99 -11.47
CA PRO A 242 2.17 29.84 -10.73
C PRO A 242 0.71 29.35 -10.83
N ALA A 243 -0.08 29.50 -9.76
CA ALA A 243 -1.50 29.10 -9.76
C ALA A 243 -2.35 29.83 -10.84
N ALA A 244 -2.00 31.08 -11.11
CA ALA A 244 -2.68 31.90 -12.14
C ALA A 244 -2.38 31.44 -13.59
N GLY A 245 -1.61 30.36 -13.75
CA GLY A 245 -1.11 29.91 -15.04
C GLY A 245 0.21 30.62 -15.42
N GLY A 246 0.86 30.10 -16.45
CA GLY A 246 2.17 30.61 -16.88
C GLY A 246 3.11 29.49 -17.29
N ALA A 247 4.39 29.85 -17.50
CA ALA A 247 5.42 28.89 -17.85
C ALA A 247 5.66 27.90 -16.68
N ALA A 248 5.98 26.68 -17.03
CA ALA A 248 6.46 25.68 -16.08
C ALA A 248 7.98 25.86 -15.91
N HIS A 249 8.45 25.73 -14.69
CA HIS A 249 9.85 25.92 -14.30
C HIS A 249 10.42 24.62 -13.74
N PRO A 250 11.41 24.00 -14.39
CA PRO A 250 12.07 22.82 -13.86
C PRO A 250 13.07 23.18 -12.77
N LEU A 251 13.16 22.32 -11.76
CA LEU A 251 14.13 22.38 -10.68
C LEU A 251 14.69 20.97 -10.46
N THR A 252 15.94 20.75 -10.81
CA THR A 252 16.62 19.47 -10.60
C THR A 252 16.99 19.33 -9.12
N LEU A 253 16.58 18.23 -8.50
CA LEU A 253 16.92 17.87 -7.12
C LEU A 253 18.27 17.16 -7.06
N LYS A 254 18.96 17.32 -5.94
CA LYS A 254 20.23 16.64 -5.65
C LYS A 254 20.01 15.57 -4.60
N PRO A 255 20.70 14.43 -4.71
CA PRO A 255 20.64 13.40 -3.67
C PRO A 255 21.27 13.91 -2.38
N GLU A 256 20.60 13.68 -1.25
CA GLU A 256 21.10 13.98 0.11
C GLU A 256 21.63 12.75 0.84
N GLY A 257 21.45 11.58 0.27
CA GLY A 257 21.68 10.28 0.91
C GLY A 257 20.40 9.65 1.45
N GLN A 258 20.48 8.37 1.78
CA GLN A 258 19.38 7.57 2.29
C GLN A 258 18.08 7.63 1.44
N GLY A 259 18.20 7.77 0.11
CA GLY A 259 17.07 7.85 -0.80
C GLY A 259 16.35 9.20 -0.86
N ALA A 260 16.80 10.21 -0.11
CA ALA A 260 16.24 11.55 -0.15
C ALA A 260 16.90 12.41 -1.24
N TRP A 261 16.09 13.26 -1.85
CA TRP A 261 16.45 14.24 -2.87
C TRP A 261 15.90 15.60 -2.50
N SER A 262 16.68 16.67 -2.67
CA SER A 262 16.18 18.02 -2.40
C SER A 262 16.76 19.09 -3.31
N ALA A 263 16.03 20.22 -3.40
CA ALA A 263 16.50 21.48 -3.93
C ALA A 263 15.70 22.64 -3.36
N ALA A 264 16.30 23.83 -3.37
CA ALA A 264 15.65 25.07 -2.97
C ALA A 264 15.43 25.98 -4.19
N TRP A 265 14.24 26.52 -4.31
CA TRP A 265 13.93 27.63 -5.20
C TRP A 265 14.04 28.94 -4.42
N PRO A 266 14.74 29.98 -4.92
CA PRO A 266 15.10 31.20 -4.15
C PRO A 266 13.94 32.21 -4.04
N GLU A 267 12.68 31.72 -3.93
CA GLU A 267 11.49 32.53 -3.76
C GLU A 267 10.44 31.78 -2.93
N ASN A 268 9.52 32.51 -2.33
CA ASN A 268 8.32 31.96 -1.72
C ASN A 268 7.32 31.59 -2.82
N LEU A 269 7.07 30.31 -2.99
CA LEU A 269 6.16 29.75 -4.01
C LEU A 269 4.77 29.42 -3.45
N SER A 270 4.34 29.97 -2.32
CA SER A 270 2.99 29.71 -1.77
C SER A 270 1.91 29.89 -2.84
N GLY A 271 1.05 28.91 -2.99
CA GLY A 271 -0.01 28.87 -4.01
C GLY A 271 0.42 28.30 -5.35
N ALA A 272 1.72 28.08 -5.60
CA ALA A 272 2.17 27.46 -6.85
C ALA A 272 1.77 25.98 -6.93
N HIS A 273 1.48 25.50 -8.14
CA HIS A 273 1.28 24.09 -8.45
C HIS A 273 2.63 23.44 -8.73
N TYR A 274 2.81 22.19 -8.32
CA TYR A 274 4.02 21.45 -8.65
C TYR A 274 3.75 19.94 -8.81
N TRP A 275 4.62 19.29 -9.56
CA TRP A 275 4.64 17.84 -9.73
C TRP A 275 6.07 17.36 -9.89
N LEU A 276 6.27 16.08 -9.78
CA LEU A 276 7.57 15.44 -9.89
C LEU A 276 7.74 14.81 -11.26
N GLN A 277 8.96 14.82 -11.76
CA GLN A 277 9.44 13.94 -12.81
C GLN A 277 10.53 13.06 -12.19
N VAL A 278 10.33 11.76 -12.25
CA VAL A 278 11.27 10.79 -11.67
C VAL A 278 11.72 9.85 -12.77
N ALA A 279 13.01 9.81 -13.04
CA ALA A 279 13.62 8.77 -13.85
C ALA A 279 14.11 7.66 -12.91
N ALA A 280 13.52 6.49 -13.02
CA ALA A 280 13.91 5.31 -12.27
C ALA A 280 14.60 4.29 -13.16
N SER A 281 15.18 3.25 -12.54
CA SER A 281 15.71 2.09 -13.22
C SER A 281 14.59 1.33 -13.91
N GLU A 282 14.88 0.75 -15.07
CA GLU A 282 14.05 -0.32 -15.60
C GLU A 282 14.28 -1.54 -14.71
N ASP A 283 13.22 -2.17 -14.24
CA ASP A 283 13.32 -3.47 -13.60
C ASP A 283 13.52 -4.58 -14.68
N ASP A 284 13.86 -5.79 -14.23
CA ASP A 284 14.07 -6.91 -15.13
C ASP A 284 12.78 -7.36 -15.85
N THR A 285 11.62 -6.87 -15.46
CA THR A 285 10.34 -7.14 -16.14
C THR A 285 10.06 -6.16 -17.26
N GLY A 286 10.89 -5.11 -17.41
CA GLY A 286 10.68 -4.01 -18.34
C GLY A 286 9.61 -3.02 -17.90
N GLU A 287 9.11 -3.13 -16.68
CA GLU A 287 8.25 -2.13 -16.07
C GLU A 287 9.11 -0.95 -15.61
N ARG A 288 8.68 0.26 -15.97
CA ARG A 288 9.37 1.49 -15.58
C ARG A 288 8.74 2.03 -14.31
N PHE A 289 9.54 2.13 -13.25
CA PHE A 289 9.19 3.00 -12.14
C PHE A 289 9.53 4.43 -12.53
N GLY A 290 8.71 5.37 -12.05
CA GLY A 290 8.87 6.76 -12.37
C GLY A 290 7.86 7.23 -13.42
N GLY A 291 7.92 8.50 -13.73
CA GLY A 291 7.00 9.13 -14.67
C GLY A 291 7.29 10.62 -14.84
N ALA A 292 6.66 11.19 -15.87
CA ALA A 292 6.83 12.59 -16.22
C ALA A 292 5.86 13.54 -15.49
N HIS A 293 4.86 13.01 -14.79
CA HIS A 293 3.88 13.82 -14.04
C HIS A 293 3.38 13.05 -12.82
N ILE A 294 4.08 13.18 -11.71
CA ILE A 294 3.80 12.46 -10.46
C ILE A 294 3.39 13.50 -9.40
N VAL A 295 2.24 13.29 -8.76
CA VAL A 295 1.87 14.06 -7.57
C VAL A 295 2.77 13.66 -6.42
N ASP A 296 3.34 14.64 -5.75
CA ASP A 296 4.16 14.39 -4.58
C ASP A 296 3.30 13.73 -3.47
N PRO A 297 3.66 12.52 -2.99
CA PRO A 297 2.92 11.86 -1.92
C PRO A 297 2.88 12.66 -0.61
N TRP A 298 3.81 13.60 -0.42
CA TRP A 298 3.91 14.45 0.75
C TRP A 298 3.26 15.84 0.57
N ALA A 299 2.62 16.09 -0.58
CA ALA A 299 1.90 17.34 -0.80
C ALA A 299 0.77 17.50 0.23
N ARG A 300 0.74 18.64 0.92
CA ARG A 300 -0.28 18.94 1.95
C ARG A 300 -1.64 19.31 1.37
N ALA A 301 -1.66 19.67 0.11
CA ALA A 301 -2.87 19.85 -0.68
C ALA A 301 -2.56 19.49 -2.13
N VAL A 302 -3.58 19.07 -2.86
CA VAL A 302 -3.49 18.67 -4.26
C VAL A 302 -4.59 19.35 -5.06
N VAL A 303 -4.42 19.47 -6.37
CA VAL A 303 -5.40 20.04 -7.29
C VAL A 303 -5.73 19.07 -8.41
N GLY A 304 -7.00 18.78 -8.55
CA GLY A 304 -7.63 18.09 -9.67
C GLY A 304 -7.30 16.59 -9.77
N PRO A 305 -8.23 15.80 -10.35
CA PRO A 305 -8.07 14.35 -10.42
C PRO A 305 -7.20 13.87 -11.59
N ARG A 306 -7.27 14.51 -12.77
CA ARG A 306 -6.61 14.02 -13.99
C ARG A 306 -5.29 14.71 -14.35
N GLN A 307 -5.11 15.94 -13.89
CA GLN A 307 -3.84 16.67 -13.98
C GLN A 307 -3.41 17.07 -12.58
N ALA A 308 -3.49 16.12 -11.69
CA ALA A 308 -3.22 16.32 -10.29
C ALA A 308 -1.83 16.91 -10.09
N ALA A 309 -1.77 17.97 -9.33
CA ALA A 309 -0.53 18.61 -8.91
C ALA A 309 -0.57 18.83 -7.40
N GLY A 310 0.56 18.74 -6.75
CA GLY A 310 0.71 19.25 -5.39
C GLY A 310 0.56 20.77 -5.39
N LEU A 311 0.04 21.30 -4.31
CA LEU A 311 0.00 22.74 -4.06
C LEU A 311 1.03 23.11 -2.99
N VAL A 312 1.80 24.14 -3.26
CA VAL A 312 2.72 24.71 -2.26
C VAL A 312 1.91 25.49 -1.25
N ILE A 313 1.78 24.97 -0.04
CA ILE A 313 1.00 25.58 1.03
C ILE A 313 1.88 26.49 1.87
N GLY A 314 1.44 27.73 2.09
CA GLY A 314 2.10 28.66 2.98
C GLY A 314 2.02 28.22 4.45
N PRO A 315 2.98 28.60 5.28
CA PRO A 315 3.07 28.15 6.67
C PRO A 315 1.85 28.56 7.52
N GLU A 316 1.17 29.64 7.16
CA GLU A 316 -0.02 30.13 7.88
C GLU A 316 -1.19 29.14 7.83
N ALA A 317 -1.37 28.46 6.70
CA ALA A 317 -2.43 27.47 6.53
C ALA A 317 -2.11 26.13 7.23
N LEU A 318 -0.86 25.93 7.66
CA LEU A 318 -0.39 24.74 8.37
C LEU A 318 -0.29 24.95 9.90
N LEU A 319 -0.75 26.10 10.40
CA LEU A 319 -0.82 26.33 11.84
C LEU A 319 -1.78 25.34 12.50
N PRO A 320 -1.46 24.89 13.72
CA PRO A 320 -2.33 24.00 14.48
C PRO A 320 -3.75 24.56 14.62
N PHE A 321 -4.72 23.67 14.51
CA PHE A 321 -6.11 23.99 14.80
C PHE A 321 -6.33 23.92 16.31
N ASP A 322 -6.87 24.96 16.89
CA ASP A 322 -7.25 25.00 18.30
C ASP A 322 -8.46 25.94 18.46
N ASP A 323 -9.56 25.40 18.91
CA ASP A 323 -10.79 26.14 19.24
C ASP A 323 -11.30 25.85 20.67
N GLY A 324 -10.48 25.09 21.42
CA GLY A 324 -10.78 24.73 22.82
C GLY A 324 -11.82 23.63 22.99
N PHE A 325 -12.26 22.98 21.92
CA PHE A 325 -13.18 21.84 22.01
C PHE A 325 -12.49 20.61 22.59
N VAL A 326 -13.19 19.89 23.46
CA VAL A 326 -12.76 18.60 24.02
C VAL A 326 -13.78 17.55 23.62
N PRO A 327 -13.39 16.51 22.87
CA PRO A 327 -14.31 15.46 22.47
C PRO A 327 -14.83 14.68 23.68
N PRO A 328 -16.01 14.04 23.57
CA PRO A 328 -16.50 13.09 24.57
C PRO A 328 -15.51 11.95 24.83
N ALA A 329 -15.59 11.36 26.02
CA ALA A 329 -14.86 10.12 26.29
C ALA A 329 -15.33 9.01 25.34
N VAL A 330 -14.43 8.08 24.99
CA VAL A 330 -14.71 7.05 23.96
C VAL A 330 -15.92 6.19 24.37
N GLU A 331 -16.08 5.91 25.65
CA GLU A 331 -17.20 5.14 26.21
C GLU A 331 -18.56 5.87 26.13
N ASP A 332 -18.56 7.19 25.96
CA ASP A 332 -19.75 8.02 25.87
C ASP A 332 -20.13 8.40 24.43
N LEU A 333 -19.37 7.89 23.44
CA LEU A 333 -19.60 8.22 22.04
C LEU A 333 -20.91 7.63 21.51
N VAL A 334 -21.70 8.48 20.88
CA VAL A 334 -22.83 8.12 20.03
C VAL A 334 -22.57 8.68 18.65
N ILE A 335 -22.14 7.82 17.74
CA ILE A 335 -21.59 8.19 16.44
C ILE A 335 -22.66 8.07 15.36
N LEU A 336 -22.77 9.08 14.51
CA LEU A 336 -23.42 8.99 13.20
C LEU A 336 -22.33 8.97 12.12
N GLU A 337 -22.27 7.91 11.37
CA GLU A 337 -21.47 7.83 10.15
C GLU A 337 -22.26 8.43 8.97
N GLY A 338 -21.59 9.18 8.10
CA GLY A 338 -22.25 9.71 6.93
C GLY A 338 -21.31 10.26 5.85
N HIS A 339 -21.76 10.09 4.61
CA HIS A 339 -21.17 10.76 3.48
C HIS A 339 -21.58 12.24 3.45
N LEU A 340 -20.65 13.13 3.19
CA LEU A 340 -20.84 14.58 3.26
C LEU A 340 -22.07 15.08 2.45
N ARG A 341 -22.22 14.59 1.21
CA ARG A 341 -23.35 14.98 0.34
C ARG A 341 -24.67 14.34 0.78
N ASP A 342 -24.64 13.12 1.33
CA ASP A 342 -25.86 12.44 1.78
C ASP A 342 -26.42 13.10 3.05
N LEU A 343 -25.55 13.54 3.95
CA LEU A 343 -25.96 14.35 5.10
C LEU A 343 -26.67 15.66 4.70
N LEU A 344 -26.27 16.26 3.57
CA LEU A 344 -26.94 17.42 3.00
C LEU A 344 -28.28 17.09 2.33
N GLY A 345 -28.39 15.89 1.74
CA GLY A 345 -29.64 15.41 1.14
C GLY A 345 -30.77 15.21 2.16
N LEU A 346 -30.45 15.07 3.45
CA LEU A 346 -31.42 14.98 4.55
C LEU A 346 -32.05 16.33 4.92
N ALA A 347 -31.51 17.44 4.41
CA ALA A 347 -32.05 18.78 4.65
C ALA A 347 -33.12 19.13 3.59
N ASP A 348 -34.40 18.88 3.90
CA ASP A 348 -35.60 19.36 3.17
C ASP A 348 -35.44 19.58 1.63
N GLY A 349 -35.12 18.53 0.88
CA GLY A 349 -34.93 18.62 -0.57
C GLY A 349 -33.67 19.38 -0.97
N GLY A 350 -32.67 19.41 -0.11
CA GLY A 350 -31.36 19.99 -0.38
C GLY A 350 -30.69 19.37 -1.61
N PRO A 351 -29.80 20.11 -2.26
CA PRO A 351 -29.16 19.67 -3.49
C PRO A 351 -28.31 18.41 -3.23
N THR A 352 -28.35 17.47 -4.15
CA THR A 352 -27.39 16.36 -4.25
C THR A 352 -25.94 16.88 -4.50
N ALA A 353 -25.77 18.18 -4.71
CA ALA A 353 -24.52 18.90 -4.85
C ALA A 353 -24.33 19.83 -3.65
N GLY A 354 -23.29 19.63 -2.86
CA GLY A 354 -22.89 20.46 -1.75
C GLY A 354 -21.50 20.06 -1.27
N GLY A 355 -20.94 20.89 -0.41
CA GLY A 355 -19.60 20.70 0.10
C GLY A 355 -19.47 21.07 1.57
N TYR A 356 -18.23 21.29 1.99
CA TYR A 356 -17.89 21.62 3.39
C TYR A 356 -18.66 22.83 3.92
N ARG A 357 -18.77 23.89 3.14
CA ARG A 357 -19.49 25.13 3.54
C ARG A 357 -20.97 24.91 3.76
N GLU A 358 -21.60 24.13 2.88
CA GLU A 358 -23.02 23.80 2.97
C GLU A 358 -23.29 22.96 4.20
N LEU A 359 -22.46 21.94 4.47
CA LEU A 359 -22.61 21.11 5.68
C LEU A 359 -22.34 21.94 6.95
N ALA A 360 -21.33 22.81 6.97
CA ALA A 360 -21.07 23.71 8.08
C ALA A 360 -22.27 24.62 8.39
N ARG A 361 -22.90 25.19 7.35
CA ARG A 361 -24.13 25.99 7.52
C ARG A 361 -25.30 25.15 8.05
N TYR A 362 -25.46 23.92 7.54
CA TYR A 362 -26.50 23.02 8.02
C TYR A 362 -26.30 22.65 9.49
N VAL A 363 -25.09 22.28 9.87
CA VAL A 363 -24.77 21.94 11.29
C VAL A 363 -25.05 23.12 12.23
N ARG A 364 -24.73 24.36 11.82
CA ARG A 364 -25.02 25.57 12.59
C ARG A 364 -26.53 25.91 12.66
N SER A 365 -27.36 25.37 11.78
CA SER A 365 -28.78 25.66 11.75
C SER A 365 -29.49 25.06 12.96
N LYS A 366 -30.49 25.81 13.49
CA LYS A 366 -31.28 25.36 14.67
C LYS A 366 -32.13 24.12 14.40
N GLY A 367 -32.48 23.89 13.14
CA GLY A 367 -33.36 22.80 12.74
C GLY A 367 -32.61 21.58 12.20
N ASN A 368 -31.28 21.49 12.38
CA ASN A 368 -30.56 20.33 11.88
C ASN A 368 -30.98 19.07 12.64
N TYR A 369 -31.10 17.99 11.89
CA TYR A 369 -31.57 16.72 12.40
C TYR A 369 -30.54 16.02 13.31
N LEU A 370 -29.24 16.31 13.16
CA LEU A 370 -28.17 15.75 13.99
C LEU A 370 -28.40 16.07 15.49
N ARG A 371 -28.85 17.29 15.79
CA ARG A 371 -29.21 17.66 17.17
C ARG A 371 -30.42 16.87 17.70
N ALA A 372 -31.39 16.58 16.82
CA ALA A 372 -32.58 15.83 17.22
C ALA A 372 -32.29 14.35 17.48
N LEU A 373 -31.27 13.79 16.85
CA LEU A 373 -30.84 12.43 17.09
C LEU A 373 -30.11 12.24 18.43
N GLY A 374 -29.54 13.30 18.99
CA GLY A 374 -28.77 13.20 20.23
C GLY A 374 -27.37 12.55 20.04
N VAL A 375 -26.84 12.51 18.81
CA VAL A 375 -25.46 12.09 18.56
C VAL A 375 -24.48 13.13 19.06
N ASN A 376 -23.29 12.70 19.48
CA ASN A 376 -22.22 13.57 19.97
C ASN A 376 -20.92 13.45 19.16
N ALA A 377 -20.94 12.63 18.12
CA ALA A 377 -19.84 12.53 17.15
C ALA A 377 -20.39 12.29 15.74
N LEU A 378 -19.73 12.89 14.77
CA LEU A 378 -19.97 12.70 13.34
C LEU A 378 -18.74 12.03 12.73
N GLU A 379 -18.90 10.81 12.22
CA GLU A 379 -17.88 10.11 11.45
C GLU A 379 -18.12 10.39 9.96
N LEU A 380 -17.19 11.10 9.36
CA LEU A 380 -17.26 11.46 7.94
C LEU A 380 -16.56 10.39 7.10
N LEU A 381 -17.25 9.88 6.08
CA LEU A 381 -16.63 9.09 5.03
C LEU A 381 -15.41 9.85 4.45
N PRO A 382 -14.46 9.16 3.78
CA PRO A 382 -13.17 9.76 3.44
C PRO A 382 -13.28 11.11 2.74
N CYS A 383 -12.65 12.12 3.34
CA CYS A 383 -12.51 13.47 2.79
C CYS A 383 -11.08 13.76 2.32
N ALA A 384 -10.20 12.77 2.24
CA ALA A 384 -8.94 12.89 1.52
C ALA A 384 -9.20 12.97 0.01
N GLU A 385 -8.31 13.63 -0.73
CA GLU A 385 -8.45 13.68 -2.20
C GLU A 385 -8.41 12.27 -2.78
N PHE A 386 -9.40 11.94 -3.59
CA PHE A 386 -9.63 10.61 -4.14
C PHE A 386 -9.66 10.64 -5.67
N GLU A 387 -9.56 9.47 -6.30
CA GLU A 387 -9.72 9.35 -7.74
C GLU A 387 -11.17 9.67 -8.14
N HIS A 388 -11.36 10.52 -9.13
CA HIS A 388 -12.66 10.80 -9.72
C HIS A 388 -12.53 11.23 -11.18
N ALA A 389 -13.51 10.91 -12.00
CA ALA A 389 -13.53 11.29 -13.41
C ALA A 389 -14.04 12.71 -13.64
N ALA A 390 -14.93 13.18 -12.77
CA ALA A 390 -15.51 14.52 -12.78
C ALA A 390 -15.67 15.05 -11.34
N VAL A 391 -15.58 16.36 -11.16
CA VAL A 391 -15.64 17.02 -9.83
C VAL A 391 -16.98 16.79 -9.12
N ASP A 392 -18.04 16.60 -9.89
CA ASP A 392 -19.41 16.36 -9.40
C ASP A 392 -19.77 14.88 -9.29
N GLU A 393 -18.83 13.97 -9.60
CA GLU A 393 -19.04 12.53 -9.46
C GLU A 393 -19.35 12.18 -8.01
N TYR A 394 -20.37 11.33 -7.81
CA TYR A 394 -20.64 10.76 -6.51
C TYR A 394 -19.66 9.62 -6.23
N HIS A 395 -18.85 9.77 -5.19
CA HIS A 395 -17.83 8.81 -4.81
C HIS A 395 -17.67 8.76 -3.30
N TRP A 396 -17.55 7.58 -2.72
CA TRP A 396 -17.41 7.41 -1.26
C TRP A 396 -16.06 7.87 -0.70
N GLY A 397 -15.05 8.04 -1.55
CA GLY A 397 -13.72 8.50 -1.13
C GLY A 397 -12.72 7.41 -0.78
N TYR A 398 -13.08 6.12 -0.85
CA TYR A 398 -12.20 5.01 -0.48
C TYR A 398 -11.09 4.69 -1.50
N MET A 399 -10.84 5.55 -2.47
CA MET A 399 -9.71 5.46 -3.39
C MET A 399 -8.88 6.74 -3.33
N PRO A 400 -8.21 7.02 -2.18
CA PRO A 400 -7.44 8.25 -2.04
C PRO A 400 -6.22 8.25 -2.96
N VAL A 401 -5.91 9.40 -3.55
CA VAL A 401 -4.71 9.61 -4.37
C VAL A 401 -3.59 10.32 -3.61
N ASN A 402 -3.91 10.87 -2.43
CA ASN A 402 -2.98 11.54 -1.54
C ASN A 402 -3.45 11.42 -0.09
N ALA A 403 -2.52 11.26 0.85
CA ALA A 403 -2.83 11.02 2.27
C ALA A 403 -3.15 12.30 3.08
N PHE A 404 -2.86 13.49 2.55
CA PHE A 404 -2.95 14.76 3.27
C PHE A 404 -3.99 15.72 2.71
N GLY A 405 -4.11 15.76 1.39
CA GLY A 405 -4.93 16.75 0.69
C GLY A 405 -6.42 16.53 0.97
N VAL A 406 -7.10 17.60 1.32
CA VAL A 406 -8.56 17.62 1.48
C VAL A 406 -9.23 17.54 0.10
N ALA A 407 -10.29 16.75 -0.04
CA ALA A 407 -10.99 16.53 -1.29
C ALA A 407 -11.55 17.83 -1.88
N ASN A 408 -11.04 18.17 -3.06
CA ASN A 408 -11.41 19.42 -3.74
C ASN A 408 -12.84 19.41 -4.31
N SER A 409 -13.40 18.24 -4.55
CA SER A 409 -14.77 18.06 -5.05
C SER A 409 -15.84 18.54 -4.07
N TYR A 410 -15.48 18.71 -2.78
CA TYR A 410 -16.37 19.20 -1.73
C TYR A 410 -16.08 20.65 -1.34
N ALA A 411 -15.15 21.33 -2.02
CA ALA A 411 -14.76 22.70 -1.72
C ALA A 411 -15.11 23.68 -2.86
N SER A 412 -15.21 24.96 -2.54
CA SER A 412 -15.46 26.02 -3.54
C SER A 412 -14.22 26.30 -4.40
N ALA A 413 -13.02 25.98 -3.91
CA ALA A 413 -11.76 26.05 -4.62
C ALA A 413 -10.73 25.09 -3.99
N PRO A 414 -9.75 24.63 -4.76
CA PRO A 414 -8.76 23.66 -4.26
C PRO A 414 -7.75 24.29 -3.29
N GLY A 415 -6.98 23.41 -2.66
CA GLY A 415 -5.81 23.76 -1.87
C GLY A 415 -6.13 24.41 -0.54
N ALA A 416 -5.56 25.57 -0.25
CA ALA A 416 -5.74 26.27 1.03
C ALA A 416 -7.21 26.62 1.32
N VAL A 417 -7.99 26.88 0.28
CA VAL A 417 -9.45 27.15 0.40
C VAL A 417 -10.17 25.89 0.87
N ALA A 418 -9.89 24.74 0.27
CA ALA A 418 -10.48 23.47 0.68
C ALA A 418 -10.13 23.13 2.14
N MET A 419 -8.87 23.34 2.53
CA MET A 419 -8.43 23.14 3.91
C MET A 419 -9.19 24.04 4.89
N GLU A 420 -9.36 25.33 4.58
CA GLU A 420 -10.05 26.26 5.46
C GLU A 420 -11.56 25.98 5.53
N GLU A 421 -12.20 25.59 4.42
CA GLU A 421 -13.61 25.19 4.42
C GLU A 421 -13.85 23.91 5.23
N PHE A 422 -12.91 22.95 5.17
CA PHE A 422 -12.96 21.76 6.02
C PHE A 422 -12.78 22.12 7.49
N ARG A 423 -11.81 22.99 7.83
CA ARG A 423 -11.61 23.49 9.20
C ARG A 423 -12.84 24.24 9.72
N ASP A 424 -13.54 25.01 8.86
CA ASP A 424 -14.78 25.68 9.25
C ASP A 424 -15.92 24.67 9.50
N LEU A 425 -15.98 23.58 8.76
CA LEU A 425 -16.90 22.47 9.05
C LEU A 425 -16.61 21.84 10.43
N VAL A 426 -15.32 21.58 10.73
CA VAL A 426 -14.93 21.07 12.04
C VAL A 426 -15.37 22.03 13.15
N ARG A 427 -15.10 23.34 13.04
CA ARG A 427 -15.58 24.35 13.99
C ARG A 427 -17.10 24.33 14.14
N ALA A 428 -17.84 24.21 13.04
CA ALA A 428 -19.30 24.14 13.08
C ALA A 428 -19.81 22.93 13.87
N CYS A 429 -19.14 21.78 13.74
CA CYS A 429 -19.44 20.59 14.52
C CYS A 429 -19.14 20.82 16.01
N HIS A 430 -17.99 21.40 16.36
CA HIS A 430 -17.60 21.73 17.73
C HIS A 430 -18.58 22.73 18.39
N GLU A 431 -19.01 23.78 17.68
CA GLU A 431 -20.04 24.73 18.10
C GLU A 431 -21.39 24.03 18.35
N ALA A 432 -21.65 22.92 17.69
CA ALA A 432 -22.84 22.09 17.88
C ALA A 432 -22.68 21.02 18.98
N GLY A 433 -21.48 20.87 19.56
CA GLY A 433 -21.16 19.83 20.54
C GLY A 433 -20.87 18.46 19.93
N LEU A 434 -20.49 18.43 18.64
CA LEU A 434 -20.19 17.20 17.91
C LEU A 434 -18.67 17.07 17.71
N ALA A 435 -18.10 15.96 18.14
CA ALA A 435 -16.76 15.56 17.73
C ALA A 435 -16.76 15.16 16.25
N VAL A 436 -15.64 15.37 15.57
CA VAL A 436 -15.45 14.97 14.17
C VAL A 436 -14.45 13.82 14.09
N ILE A 437 -14.90 12.69 13.61
CA ILE A 437 -14.07 11.51 13.31
C ILE A 437 -13.91 11.42 11.80
N MET A 438 -12.68 11.31 11.33
CA MET A 438 -12.38 11.17 9.90
C MET A 438 -12.11 9.72 9.57
N ASP A 439 -12.79 9.19 8.56
CA ASP A 439 -12.44 7.90 7.98
C ASP A 439 -11.22 8.04 7.09
N VAL A 440 -10.13 7.35 7.43
CA VAL A 440 -8.82 7.51 6.81
C VAL A 440 -8.39 6.20 6.16
N VAL A 441 -8.24 6.25 4.84
CA VAL A 441 -7.79 5.13 4.04
C VAL A 441 -6.29 5.24 3.81
N LEU A 442 -5.51 4.34 4.41
CA LEU A 442 -4.05 4.27 4.26
C LEU A 442 -3.56 2.86 3.93
N ASN A 443 -4.46 1.90 3.79
CA ASN A 443 -4.14 0.51 3.49
C ASN A 443 -3.98 0.24 1.98
N HIS A 444 -4.49 1.12 1.13
CA HIS A 444 -4.38 1.12 -0.33
C HIS A 444 -4.53 2.56 -0.86
N PHE A 445 -4.28 2.76 -2.16
CA PHE A 445 -4.45 4.05 -2.81
C PHE A 445 -5.12 3.90 -4.18
N GLY A 446 -5.86 4.93 -4.59
CA GLY A 446 -6.43 5.07 -5.92
C GLY A 446 -5.38 5.36 -6.99
N SER A 447 -5.82 5.56 -8.22
CA SER A 447 -4.94 5.84 -9.36
C SER A 447 -5.34 7.16 -10.05
N PRO A 448 -4.35 8.00 -10.44
CA PRO A 448 -2.91 7.86 -10.22
C PRO A 448 -2.49 8.26 -8.80
N ASN A 449 -1.49 7.59 -8.23
CA ASN A 449 -0.91 8.00 -6.95
C ASN A 449 0.62 8.09 -7.02
N GLY A 450 1.18 8.97 -6.20
CA GLY A 450 2.61 9.26 -6.21
C GLY A 450 3.46 8.14 -5.64
N LEU A 451 2.97 7.36 -4.66
CA LEU A 451 3.73 6.28 -4.03
C LEU A 451 4.10 5.19 -5.04
N GLY A 452 3.09 4.69 -5.78
CA GLY A 452 3.30 3.68 -6.80
C GLY A 452 4.14 4.18 -7.97
N ALA A 453 3.94 5.44 -8.37
CA ALA A 453 4.70 6.03 -9.46
C ALA A 453 6.17 6.29 -9.11
N ILE A 454 6.50 6.58 -7.86
CA ILE A 454 7.90 6.75 -7.42
C ILE A 454 8.58 5.40 -7.24
N ASP A 455 7.98 4.50 -6.48
CA ASP A 455 8.61 3.22 -6.13
C ASP A 455 7.56 2.20 -5.63
N ALA A 456 6.84 1.54 -6.55
CA ALA A 456 5.79 0.60 -6.18
C ALA A 456 6.27 -0.52 -5.25
N PRO A 457 7.39 -1.25 -5.51
CA PRO A 457 7.83 -2.32 -4.62
C PRO A 457 8.32 -1.87 -3.23
N TYR A 458 8.65 -0.58 -3.06
CA TYR A 458 8.95 -0.03 -1.74
C TYR A 458 7.68 0.19 -0.92
N TYR A 459 6.64 0.72 -1.55
CA TYR A 459 5.42 1.16 -0.87
C TYR A 459 4.30 0.13 -0.84
N TYR A 460 4.27 -0.79 -1.79
CA TYR A 460 3.22 -1.81 -1.92
C TYR A 460 3.76 -3.22 -1.74
N ARG A 461 2.90 -4.10 -1.25
CA ARG A 461 3.20 -5.52 -1.15
C ARG A 461 3.15 -6.16 -2.52
N VAL A 462 4.18 -6.92 -2.83
CA VAL A 462 4.26 -7.72 -4.04
C VAL A 462 4.33 -9.20 -3.66
N ASP A 463 3.66 -10.03 -4.46
CA ASP A 463 3.83 -11.47 -4.36
C ASP A 463 5.18 -11.89 -5.00
N PRO A 464 5.61 -13.15 -4.84
CA PRO A 464 6.85 -13.62 -5.46
C PRO A 464 6.90 -13.51 -6.98
N GLN A 465 5.76 -13.34 -7.65
CA GLN A 465 5.66 -13.07 -9.08
C GLN A 465 5.76 -11.57 -9.43
N GLY A 466 5.91 -10.69 -8.42
CA GLY A 466 6.00 -9.24 -8.59
C GLY A 466 4.67 -8.54 -8.83
N ARG A 467 3.54 -9.24 -8.66
CA ARG A 467 2.21 -8.63 -8.75
C ARG A 467 1.83 -8.00 -7.42
N LEU A 468 1.16 -6.88 -7.46
CA LEU A 468 0.62 -6.27 -6.25
C LEU A 468 -0.38 -7.22 -5.58
N THR A 469 -0.34 -7.30 -4.25
CA THR A 469 -1.34 -8.06 -3.48
C THR A 469 -2.67 -7.33 -3.45
N ASN A 470 -3.76 -8.06 -3.15
CA ASN A 470 -5.12 -7.52 -3.21
C ASN A 470 -6.00 -8.05 -2.07
N TRP A 471 -5.53 -7.98 -0.84
CA TRP A 471 -6.32 -8.31 0.35
C TRP A 471 -7.25 -7.17 0.80
N SER A 472 -7.05 -5.97 0.26
CA SER A 472 -8.02 -4.88 0.38
C SER A 472 -9.23 -5.03 -0.55
N GLY A 473 -9.09 -5.79 -1.64
CA GLY A 473 -10.05 -5.78 -2.74
C GLY A 473 -9.83 -4.65 -3.77
N CYS A 474 -8.88 -3.74 -3.49
CA CYS A 474 -8.62 -2.52 -4.28
C CYS A 474 -7.38 -2.60 -5.19
N GLY A 475 -6.63 -3.72 -5.16
CA GLY A 475 -5.57 -4.02 -6.12
C GLY A 475 -4.16 -3.64 -5.72
N ASN A 476 -3.95 -2.94 -4.59
CA ASN A 476 -2.63 -2.48 -4.18
C ASN A 476 -2.51 -2.34 -2.66
N ASP A 477 -2.24 -3.42 -1.96
CA ASP A 477 -2.05 -3.34 -0.51
C ASP A 477 -0.71 -2.70 -0.17
N VAL A 478 -0.71 -1.74 0.76
CA VAL A 478 0.51 -1.06 1.17
C VAL A 478 1.46 -1.98 1.94
N ARG A 479 2.74 -1.71 1.85
CA ARG A 479 3.77 -2.31 2.69
C ARG A 479 3.96 -1.48 3.96
N ALA A 480 3.06 -1.74 4.92
CA ALA A 480 2.95 -0.96 6.15
C ALA A 480 4.20 -1.02 7.05
N GLU A 481 5.07 -2.01 6.88
CA GLU A 481 6.37 -2.14 7.56
C GLU A 481 7.47 -1.23 6.99
N ALA A 482 7.31 -0.68 5.78
CA ALA A 482 8.31 0.20 5.17
C ALA A 482 8.48 1.49 5.99
N PRO A 483 9.71 1.85 6.43
CA PRO A 483 9.93 2.95 7.37
C PRO A 483 9.38 4.29 6.88
N MET A 484 9.59 4.63 5.60
CA MET A 484 9.09 5.89 5.06
C MET A 484 7.57 5.89 4.83
N PHE A 485 6.95 4.70 4.66
CA PHE A 485 5.49 4.60 4.68
C PHE A 485 4.92 4.82 6.07
N LYS A 486 5.48 4.19 7.11
CA LYS A 486 5.11 4.45 8.52
C LYS A 486 5.19 5.94 8.84
N ARG A 487 6.28 6.57 8.43
CA ARG A 487 6.47 8.01 8.62
C ARG A 487 5.43 8.85 7.90
N LEU A 488 5.04 8.47 6.68
CA LEU A 488 3.95 9.13 5.94
C LEU A 488 2.64 8.99 6.70
N VAL A 489 2.32 7.79 7.20
CA VAL A 489 1.12 7.53 8.02
C VAL A 489 1.08 8.45 9.24
N HIS A 490 2.15 8.48 10.05
CA HIS A 490 2.22 9.37 11.21
C HIS A 490 2.05 10.84 10.84
N ALA A 491 2.69 11.28 9.76
CA ALA A 491 2.58 12.66 9.30
C ALA A 491 1.18 13.00 8.79
N ALA A 492 0.52 12.07 8.10
CA ALA A 492 -0.86 12.25 7.62
C ALA A 492 -1.84 12.32 8.79
N LEU A 493 -1.78 11.40 9.74
CA LEU A 493 -2.64 11.40 10.92
C LEU A 493 -2.47 12.68 11.76
N ARG A 494 -1.24 13.15 11.93
CA ARG A 494 -0.97 14.44 12.57
C ARG A 494 -1.56 15.62 11.80
N HIS A 495 -1.45 15.61 10.48
CA HIS A 495 -2.04 16.66 9.65
C HIS A 495 -3.56 16.73 9.83
N TRP A 496 -4.25 15.59 9.78
CA TRP A 496 -5.69 15.53 10.00
C TRP A 496 -6.09 15.98 11.40
N THR A 497 -5.38 15.56 12.43
CA THR A 497 -5.76 15.84 13.82
C THR A 497 -5.27 17.18 14.35
N GLU A 498 -4.08 17.65 13.94
CA GLU A 498 -3.48 18.87 14.49
C GLU A 498 -3.69 20.10 13.60
N VAL A 499 -3.64 19.92 12.27
CA VAL A 499 -3.80 21.03 11.32
C VAL A 499 -5.25 21.18 10.89
N LEU A 500 -5.92 20.09 10.54
CA LEU A 500 -7.31 20.11 10.09
C LEU A 500 -8.33 20.02 11.23
N GLY A 501 -7.90 19.59 12.43
CA GLY A 501 -8.66 19.71 13.67
C GLY A 501 -9.60 18.55 13.99
N VAL A 502 -9.57 17.42 13.24
CA VAL A 502 -10.44 16.28 13.57
C VAL A 502 -10.11 15.69 14.95
N ASP A 503 -11.14 15.22 15.65
CA ASP A 503 -11.03 14.70 17.02
C ASP A 503 -10.65 13.23 17.08
N GLY A 504 -10.82 12.54 15.99
CA GLY A 504 -10.46 11.13 15.89
C GLY A 504 -10.29 10.68 14.46
N VAL A 505 -9.79 9.45 14.33
CA VAL A 505 -9.65 8.77 13.07
C VAL A 505 -10.23 7.36 13.15
N ARG A 506 -10.94 6.94 12.12
CA ARG A 506 -11.27 5.54 11.86
C ARG A 506 -10.32 5.07 10.77
N LEU A 507 -9.55 4.03 11.00
CA LEU A 507 -8.68 3.45 9.98
C LEU A 507 -9.40 2.34 9.23
N ASP A 508 -9.57 2.56 7.95
CA ASP A 508 -10.11 1.61 7.00
C ASP A 508 -9.22 0.37 6.89
N LEU A 509 -9.82 -0.84 6.90
CA LEU A 509 -9.11 -2.12 6.83
C LEU A 509 -7.81 -2.14 7.66
N ALA A 510 -7.87 -1.71 8.92
CA ALA A 510 -6.71 -1.51 9.79
C ALA A 510 -5.85 -2.78 9.97
N GLU A 511 -6.42 -3.97 9.72
CA GLU A 511 -5.69 -5.24 9.71
C GLU A 511 -4.52 -5.22 8.72
N LEU A 512 -4.67 -4.55 7.54
CA LEU A 512 -3.61 -4.46 6.52
C LEU A 512 -2.44 -3.58 6.95
N LEU A 513 -2.65 -2.62 7.84
CA LEU A 513 -1.59 -1.81 8.43
C LEU A 513 -0.79 -2.61 9.47
N GLY A 514 -1.40 -3.62 10.05
CA GLY A 514 -0.78 -4.54 11.01
C GLY A 514 -0.66 -3.97 12.42
N THR A 515 -0.76 -4.86 13.41
CA THR A 515 -0.70 -4.53 14.83
C THR A 515 0.56 -3.74 15.25
N PRO A 516 1.76 -3.98 14.70
CA PRO A 516 2.93 -3.18 15.05
C PRO A 516 2.76 -1.69 14.76
N LEU A 517 2.31 -1.33 13.54
CA LEU A 517 2.09 0.08 13.18
C LEU A 517 0.93 0.69 13.97
N LEU A 518 -0.15 -0.05 14.21
CA LEU A 518 -1.26 0.44 15.04
C LEU A 518 -0.82 0.77 16.47
N ARG A 519 0.10 -0.01 17.05
CA ARG A 519 0.70 0.29 18.37
C ARG A 519 1.66 1.48 18.34
N GLU A 520 2.41 1.67 17.26
CA GLU A 520 3.25 2.87 17.07
C GLU A 520 2.37 4.13 16.98
N ILE A 521 1.27 4.08 16.24
CA ILE A 521 0.27 5.17 16.16
C ILE A 521 -0.31 5.46 17.54
N GLU A 522 -0.77 4.45 18.26
CA GLU A 522 -1.29 4.61 19.62
C GLU A 522 -0.27 5.30 20.54
N ALA A 523 0.96 4.85 20.54
CA ALA A 523 2.02 5.43 21.37
C ALA A 523 2.26 6.91 21.07
N ASP A 524 2.27 7.29 19.79
CA ASP A 524 2.39 8.69 19.35
C ASP A 524 1.20 9.54 19.84
N PHE A 525 -0.02 9.06 19.68
CA PHE A 525 -1.22 9.78 20.11
C PHE A 525 -1.31 9.88 21.64
N ARG A 526 -1.01 8.82 22.40
CA ARG A 526 -0.98 8.86 23.85
C ARG A 526 0.01 9.87 24.41
N PHE A 527 1.13 10.07 23.72
CA PHE A 527 2.12 11.05 24.13
C PHE A 527 1.71 12.49 23.80
N ARG A 528 1.13 12.72 22.62
CA ARG A 528 0.92 14.07 22.07
C ARG A 528 -0.50 14.58 22.20
N ALA A 529 -1.49 13.71 22.06
CA ALA A 529 -2.89 14.07 22.02
C ALA A 529 -3.78 12.93 22.58
N PRO A 530 -3.66 12.62 23.90
CA PRO A 530 -4.29 11.43 24.51
C PRO A 530 -5.82 11.46 24.50
N HIS A 531 -6.44 12.59 24.19
CA HIS A 531 -7.88 12.78 24.06
C HIS A 531 -8.42 12.46 22.66
N LYS A 532 -7.55 12.22 21.67
CA LYS A 532 -8.00 11.89 20.31
C LYS A 532 -8.52 10.44 20.23
N ILE A 533 -9.57 10.26 19.46
CA ILE A 533 -10.30 9.00 19.30
C ILE A 533 -9.61 8.16 18.22
N LEU A 534 -9.34 6.89 18.54
CA LEU A 534 -8.74 5.93 17.61
C LEU A 534 -9.72 4.78 17.38
N ILE A 535 -10.24 4.66 16.17
CA ILE A 535 -11.15 3.59 15.75
C ILE A 535 -10.48 2.75 14.66
N ALA A 536 -10.57 1.44 14.77
CA ALA A 536 -10.07 0.49 13.78
C ALA A 536 -11.21 -0.31 13.18
N GLU A 537 -11.25 -0.36 11.86
CA GLU A 537 -11.93 -1.44 11.17
C GLU A 537 -10.99 -2.65 11.18
N PRO A 538 -11.31 -3.71 11.96
CA PRO A 538 -10.27 -4.67 12.35
C PRO A 538 -10.08 -5.85 11.40
N TRP A 539 -10.64 -5.83 10.20
CA TRP A 539 -10.58 -6.92 9.23
C TRP A 539 -10.00 -6.53 7.88
N SER A 540 -9.73 -7.54 7.08
CA SER A 540 -9.46 -7.50 5.64
C SER A 540 -9.71 -8.92 5.07
N PHE A 541 -9.52 -9.11 3.77
CA PHE A 541 -9.52 -10.47 3.19
C PHE A 541 -8.34 -11.32 3.66
N ARG A 542 -7.34 -10.74 4.33
CA ARG A 542 -6.20 -11.45 4.90
C ARG A 542 -6.48 -11.98 6.31
N GLY A 543 -7.22 -11.24 7.13
CA GLY A 543 -7.41 -11.61 8.52
C GLY A 543 -8.18 -10.60 9.37
N HIS A 544 -8.04 -10.72 10.71
CA HIS A 544 -8.77 -9.95 11.69
C HIS A 544 -7.90 -9.65 12.93
N THR A 545 -7.79 -8.38 13.32
CA THR A 545 -6.85 -7.91 14.36
C THR A 545 -7.52 -7.38 15.63
N ALA A 546 -8.86 -7.42 15.77
CA ALA A 546 -9.55 -6.85 16.93
C ALA A 546 -9.03 -7.36 18.28
N ARG A 547 -8.69 -8.66 18.38
CA ARG A 547 -8.16 -9.25 19.62
C ARG A 547 -6.76 -8.73 19.97
N ASP A 548 -5.95 -8.39 18.97
CA ASP A 548 -4.60 -7.87 19.17
C ASP A 548 -4.62 -6.43 19.69
N LEU A 549 -5.77 -5.75 19.54
CA LEU A 549 -6.02 -4.40 20.01
C LEU A 549 -6.70 -4.33 21.39
N ASP A 550 -7.08 -5.46 22.00
CA ASP A 550 -7.82 -5.52 23.27
C ASP A 550 -7.11 -4.81 24.45
N HIS A 551 -5.81 -4.59 24.39
CA HIS A 551 -5.02 -3.94 25.44
C HIS A 551 -4.42 -2.59 25.00
N THR A 552 -5.02 -1.97 24.00
CA THR A 552 -4.61 -0.68 23.45
C THR A 552 -5.69 0.38 23.70
N SER A 553 -5.44 1.63 23.28
CA SER A 553 -6.45 2.70 23.25
C SER A 553 -7.34 2.64 22.01
N TRP A 554 -7.11 1.69 21.10
CA TRP A 554 -7.95 1.50 19.93
C TRP A 554 -9.31 0.93 20.31
N THR A 555 -10.35 1.50 19.70
CA THR A 555 -11.71 0.95 19.68
C THR A 555 -11.89 0.23 18.34
N SER A 556 -12.34 -1.01 18.36
CA SER A 556 -12.59 -1.77 17.13
C SER A 556 -14.08 -1.88 16.84
N TRP A 557 -14.45 -1.81 15.58
CA TRP A 557 -15.81 -2.16 15.15
C TRP A 557 -16.16 -3.58 15.57
N ASP A 558 -17.37 -3.79 16.12
CA ASP A 558 -17.87 -5.10 16.60
C ASP A 558 -18.76 -5.75 15.52
N ASP A 559 -18.14 -6.39 14.56
CA ASP A 559 -18.82 -7.14 13.50
C ASP A 559 -19.66 -8.32 14.05
N ALA A 560 -19.20 -8.94 15.13
CA ALA A 560 -19.94 -10.02 15.77
C ALA A 560 -21.28 -9.53 16.34
N PHE A 561 -21.29 -8.34 16.94
CA PHE A 561 -22.52 -7.71 17.41
C PHE A 561 -23.43 -7.31 16.23
N ARG A 562 -22.86 -6.71 15.18
CA ARG A 562 -23.60 -6.36 13.96
C ARG A 562 -24.33 -7.57 13.35
N GLU A 563 -23.66 -8.71 13.27
CA GLU A 563 -24.24 -9.94 12.71
C GLU A 563 -25.29 -10.58 13.66
N PHE A 564 -25.09 -10.46 14.96
CA PHE A 564 -26.00 -11.00 15.97
C PHE A 564 -27.32 -10.23 16.04
N LEU A 565 -27.28 -8.90 15.99
CA LEU A 565 -28.40 -8.02 16.30
C LEU A 565 -29.67 -8.27 15.44
N PRO A 566 -29.60 -8.48 14.12
CA PRO A 566 -30.77 -8.80 13.29
C PRO A 566 -31.46 -10.12 13.71
N ALA A 567 -30.70 -11.13 14.09
CA ALA A 567 -31.25 -12.39 14.57
C ALA A 567 -31.98 -12.20 15.91
N TYR A 568 -31.41 -11.41 16.83
CA TYR A 568 -32.03 -11.12 18.12
C TYR A 568 -33.35 -10.33 17.97
N VAL A 569 -33.35 -9.26 17.20
CA VAL A 569 -34.53 -8.41 16.98
C VAL A 569 -35.67 -9.18 16.28
N ARG A 570 -35.35 -10.19 15.49
CA ARG A 570 -36.34 -11.09 14.87
C ARG A 570 -36.85 -12.18 15.80
N GLY A 571 -36.27 -12.33 16.98
CA GLY A 571 -36.61 -13.41 17.92
C GLY A 571 -35.94 -14.75 17.58
N HIS A 572 -34.92 -14.77 16.76
CA HIS A 572 -34.14 -15.96 16.39
C HIS A 572 -32.97 -16.23 17.33
N ALA A 573 -32.61 -15.28 18.20
CA ALA A 573 -31.58 -15.42 19.23
C ALA A 573 -32.17 -15.16 20.63
N LYS A 574 -31.50 -15.67 21.67
CA LYS A 574 -31.98 -15.60 23.06
C LYS A 574 -31.43 -14.36 23.76
N ALA A 575 -32.14 -13.93 24.82
CA ALA A 575 -31.66 -12.85 25.69
C ALA A 575 -30.31 -13.15 26.37
N ALA A 576 -30.01 -14.45 26.62
CA ALA A 576 -28.71 -14.86 27.14
C ALA A 576 -27.56 -14.59 26.14
N ASP A 577 -27.82 -14.70 24.84
CA ASP A 577 -26.83 -14.41 23.82
C ASP A 577 -26.55 -12.90 23.74
N LEU A 578 -27.60 -12.06 23.89
CA LEU A 578 -27.43 -10.61 24.01
C LEU A 578 -26.59 -10.26 25.25
N LEU A 579 -26.87 -10.88 26.39
CA LEU A 579 -26.09 -10.66 27.60
C LEU A 579 -24.62 -11.05 27.42
N HIS A 580 -24.34 -12.08 26.63
CA HIS A 580 -22.96 -12.45 26.28
C HIS A 580 -22.25 -11.33 25.52
N HIS A 581 -22.87 -10.79 24.46
CA HIS A 581 -22.30 -9.68 23.70
C HIS A 581 -22.13 -8.40 24.53
N VAL A 582 -23.08 -8.11 25.43
CA VAL A 582 -22.99 -6.96 26.35
C VAL A 582 -21.91 -7.18 27.40
N ALA A 583 -21.86 -8.38 28.01
CA ALA A 583 -20.90 -8.70 29.07
C ALA A 583 -19.45 -8.76 28.57
N ALA A 584 -19.23 -9.19 27.34
CA ALA A 584 -17.89 -9.22 26.73
C ALA A 584 -17.20 -7.85 26.75
N CYS A 585 -17.98 -6.76 26.76
CA CYS A 585 -17.49 -5.39 26.83
C CYS A 585 -17.53 -4.79 28.25
N ALA A 586 -18.08 -5.50 29.25
CA ALA A 586 -18.29 -4.95 30.59
C ALA A 586 -16.98 -4.56 31.30
N PHE A 587 -15.88 -5.23 31.00
CA PHE A 587 -14.56 -4.94 31.58
C PHE A 587 -13.78 -3.87 30.81
N ARG A 588 -14.17 -3.59 29.56
CA ARG A 588 -13.55 -2.59 28.68
C ARG A 588 -14.59 -2.07 27.68
N PRO A 589 -15.50 -1.18 28.09
CA PRO A 589 -16.58 -0.67 27.22
C PRO A 589 -16.05 -0.01 25.94
N SER A 590 -14.87 0.63 26.02
CA SER A 590 -14.22 1.33 24.90
C SER A 590 -13.52 0.42 23.90
N ALA A 591 -13.33 -0.88 24.18
CA ALA A 591 -12.58 -1.77 23.29
C ALA A 591 -13.38 -2.16 22.03
N ARG A 592 -14.69 -2.07 22.05
CA ARG A 592 -15.57 -2.43 20.94
C ARG A 592 -16.62 -1.37 20.66
N LEU A 593 -16.70 -0.92 19.42
CA LEU A 593 -17.75 -0.04 18.92
C LEU A 593 -18.89 -0.90 18.39
N ARG A 594 -19.99 -0.92 19.10
CA ARG A 594 -21.20 -1.64 18.67
C ARG A 594 -21.94 -0.82 17.64
N TYR A 595 -22.34 -1.44 16.57
CA TYR A 595 -23.09 -0.80 15.50
C TYR A 595 -24.10 -1.76 14.87
N ALA A 596 -25.11 -1.20 14.23
CA ALA A 596 -26.16 -1.95 13.56
C ALA A 596 -26.02 -1.93 12.04
N GLN A 597 -25.46 -0.86 11.52
CA GLN A 597 -25.21 -0.65 10.08
C GLN A 597 -24.06 0.34 9.88
N SER A 598 -23.41 0.26 8.75
CA SER A 598 -22.42 1.20 8.23
C SER A 598 -22.69 1.46 6.74
N HIS A 599 -21.84 2.26 6.10
CA HIS A 599 -21.92 2.48 4.66
C HIS A 599 -21.75 1.20 3.82
N ASP A 600 -21.06 0.16 4.34
CA ASP A 600 -20.84 -1.14 3.70
C ASP A 600 -22.01 -2.12 3.87
N ASP A 601 -22.95 -1.77 4.73
CA ASP A 601 -24.06 -2.67 5.07
C ASP A 601 -25.34 -2.27 4.32
N MET A 602 -26.26 -3.24 4.16
CA MET A 602 -27.65 -2.91 3.88
C MET A 602 -28.19 -1.95 4.94
N ALA A 603 -29.02 -1.00 4.54
CA ALA A 603 -29.78 -0.21 5.49
C ALA A 603 -30.57 -1.13 6.44
N TRP A 604 -30.65 -0.75 7.71
CA TRP A 604 -31.20 -1.64 8.73
C TRP A 604 -32.61 -2.14 8.41
N LEU A 605 -33.46 -1.27 7.91
CA LEU A 605 -34.84 -1.65 7.54
C LEU A 605 -34.86 -2.66 6.39
N ASP A 606 -34.02 -2.47 5.38
CA ASP A 606 -33.87 -3.41 4.25
C ASP A 606 -33.38 -4.77 4.76
N ARG A 607 -32.39 -4.77 5.64
CA ARG A 607 -31.83 -6.00 6.23
C ARG A 607 -32.89 -6.79 7.04
N ILE A 608 -33.83 -6.09 7.70
CA ILE A 608 -34.90 -6.70 8.47
C ILE A 608 -36.01 -7.24 7.55
N THR A 609 -36.42 -6.48 6.55
CA THR A 609 -37.57 -6.79 5.68
C THR A 609 -37.23 -7.82 4.60
N GLU A 610 -36.15 -7.66 3.86
CA GLU A 610 -35.79 -8.55 2.74
C GLU A 610 -35.52 -9.98 3.17
N ARG A 611 -34.80 -10.19 4.26
CA ARG A 611 -34.58 -11.54 4.81
C ARG A 611 -35.84 -12.21 5.34
N ALA A 612 -36.92 -11.44 5.53
CA ALA A 612 -38.24 -11.95 5.87
C ALA A 612 -39.17 -12.12 4.66
N GLY A 613 -38.68 -11.82 3.43
CA GLY A 613 -39.47 -11.83 2.20
C GLY A 613 -40.43 -10.64 2.07
N GLY A 614 -40.12 -9.51 2.80
CA GLY A 614 -40.88 -8.26 2.77
C GLY A 614 -40.26 -7.23 1.83
N ASP A 615 -40.87 -6.04 1.77
CA ASP A 615 -40.43 -4.89 1.02
C ASP A 615 -40.12 -3.73 1.98
N ALA A 616 -38.90 -3.19 1.93
CA ALA A 616 -38.47 -2.07 2.74
C ALA A 616 -39.18 -0.75 2.43
N LEU A 617 -39.71 -0.61 1.20
CA LEU A 617 -40.51 0.55 0.80
C LEU A 617 -41.97 0.47 1.34
N ASP A 618 -42.46 -0.74 1.71
CA ASP A 618 -43.73 -0.96 2.37
C ASP A 618 -43.56 -1.89 3.57
N PRO A 619 -42.84 -1.44 4.63
CA PRO A 619 -42.50 -2.28 5.77
C PRO A 619 -43.73 -2.63 6.60
N ALA A 620 -43.83 -3.87 6.99
CA ALA A 620 -44.89 -4.31 7.88
C ALA A 620 -44.77 -3.65 9.27
N PRO A 621 -45.89 -3.41 9.99
CA PRO A 621 -45.85 -2.73 11.31
C PRO A 621 -44.89 -3.38 12.31
N HIS A 622 -44.72 -4.70 12.25
CA HIS A 622 -43.78 -5.42 13.13
C HIS A 622 -42.31 -5.15 12.76
N ASP A 623 -41.99 -4.85 11.50
CA ASP A 623 -40.61 -4.50 11.09
C ASP A 623 -40.24 -3.09 11.55
N ILE A 624 -41.21 -2.16 11.54
CA ILE A 624 -41.04 -0.84 12.15
C ILE A 624 -40.77 -0.97 13.65
N LEU A 625 -41.50 -1.87 14.35
CA LEU A 625 -41.26 -2.12 15.78
C LEU A 625 -39.89 -2.74 16.04
N ARG A 626 -39.43 -3.67 15.18
CA ARG A 626 -38.09 -4.26 15.25
C ARG A 626 -36.99 -3.21 15.03
N THR A 627 -37.20 -2.29 14.10
CA THR A 627 -36.28 -1.15 13.88
C THR A 627 -36.19 -0.28 15.11
N ARG A 628 -37.31 0.02 15.76
CA ARG A 628 -37.31 0.77 17.04
C ARG A 628 -36.62 0.02 18.16
N LEU A 629 -36.80 -1.31 18.24
CA LEU A 629 -36.12 -2.14 19.23
C LEU A 629 -34.59 -2.09 19.09
N MET A 630 -34.06 -2.03 17.88
CA MET A 630 -32.64 -1.87 17.62
C MET A 630 -32.05 -0.65 18.34
N HIS A 631 -32.76 0.49 18.34
CA HIS A 631 -32.30 1.71 19.02
C HIS A 631 -32.35 1.62 20.55
N VAL A 632 -32.99 0.59 21.11
CA VAL A 632 -33.08 0.38 22.58
C VAL A 632 -32.02 -0.62 23.05
N VAL A 633 -31.61 -1.57 22.19
CA VAL A 633 -30.58 -2.57 22.46
C VAL A 633 -29.18 -2.00 22.31
#